data_a19bf79ce5ecfa7e06fc8585b0bb7dc0
#
_entry.id   a19bf79ce5ecfa7e06fc8585b0bb7dc0
#
_cell.length_a   1.000
_cell.length_b   1.000
_cell.length_c   1.000
_cell.angle_alpha   90.00
_cell.angle_beta   90.00
_cell.angle_gamma   90.00
#
_symmetry.space_group_name_H-M   'P 1'
#
loop_
_entity.id
_entity.type
_entity.pdbx_description
1 polymer ?
#
loop_
_entity_poly.entity_id
_entity_poly.type
_entity_poly.pdbx_seq_one_letter_code
_entity_poly.pdbx_strand_id
1 'polypeptide(L)'
;MHNHKEKHLKASVRHLVKTDIHHPERIIHQSQIINHIAHKEMSQHSEKKQHQKLVDLVNEISILAESAIKVGSLAQMRVGQQLGEKLKALETLYNEMFCNARD
;
A
#
# COMPACT_ATOMS: atom_id res chain seq x y z
N MET A 1 -6.68 -0.21 23.68
CA MET A 1 -7.27 0.13 23.26
C MET A 1 -7.01 0.98 22.29
N HIS A 2 -6.62 1.62 22.26
CA HIS A 2 -6.23 2.49 21.36
C HIS A 2 -5.70 2.00 20.09
N ASN A 3 -5.53 0.80 19.88
CA ASN A 3 -4.88 0.29 18.70
C ASN A 3 -5.79 -0.21 17.61
N HIS A 4 -7.07 0.08 17.71
CA HIS A 4 -7.99 -0.36 16.67
C HIS A 4 -7.63 0.16 15.30
N LYS A 5 -7.32 1.46 15.21
CA LYS A 5 -6.99 2.07 13.92
C LYS A 5 -5.66 1.52 13.39
N GLU A 6 -4.71 1.37 14.28
CA GLU A 6 -3.41 0.84 13.89
C GLU A 6 -3.55 -0.59 13.40
N LYS A 7 -4.39 -1.38 14.04
CA LYS A 7 -4.63 -2.74 13.61
C LYS A 7 -5.26 -2.77 12.22
N HIS A 8 -6.21 -1.87 11.99
CA HIS A 8 -6.85 -1.80 10.69
C HIS A 8 -5.86 -1.42 9.60
N LEU A 9 -5.01 -0.44 9.89
CA LEU A 9 -4.00 -0.03 8.92
C LEU A 9 -3.05 -1.17 8.62
N LYS A 10 -2.56 -1.83 9.67
CA LYS A 10 -1.65 -2.95 9.50
C LYS A 10 -2.28 -4.06 8.65
N ALA A 11 -3.51 -4.42 8.97
CA ALA A 11 -4.18 -5.50 8.25
C ALA A 11 -4.42 -5.11 6.79
N SER A 12 -4.79 -3.86 6.55
CA SER A 12 -5.05 -3.40 5.19
C SER A 12 -3.79 -3.37 4.35
N VAL A 13 -2.69 -2.90 4.93
CA VAL A 13 -1.40 -2.88 4.21
C VAL A 13 -0.96 -4.31 3.91
N ARG A 14 -1.09 -5.20 4.87
CA ARG A 14 -0.72 -6.60 4.66
C ARG A 14 -1.55 -7.20 3.55
N HIS A 15 -2.83 -6.90 3.52
CA HIS A 15 -3.70 -7.40 2.47
C HIS A 15 -3.25 -6.91 1.09
N LEU A 16 -2.90 -5.63 1.00
CA LEU A 16 -2.43 -5.08 -0.26
C LEU A 16 -1.13 -5.76 -0.71
N VAL A 17 -0.20 -5.96 0.22
CA VAL A 17 1.07 -6.61 -0.09
C VAL A 17 0.85 -7.99 -0.70
N LYS A 18 -0.19 -8.68 -0.27
CA LYS A 18 -0.46 -10.04 -0.75
C LYS A 18 -1.40 -10.09 -1.94
N THR A 19 -1.88 -8.95 -2.40
CA THR A 19 -2.79 -8.93 -3.53
C THR A 19 -2.04 -9.23 -4.82
N ASP A 20 -2.65 -10.05 -5.66
CA ASP A 20 -2.06 -10.47 -6.92
C ASP A 20 -1.99 -9.30 -7.90
N ILE A 21 -0.84 -9.14 -8.54
CA ILE A 21 -0.68 -8.07 -9.53
C ILE A 21 -1.58 -8.27 -10.75
N HIS A 22 -2.15 -9.45 -10.92
CA HIS A 22 -3.07 -9.71 -12.01
C HIS A 22 -4.48 -9.21 -11.74
N HIS A 23 -4.70 -8.63 -10.58
CA HIS A 23 -6.00 -8.07 -10.21
C HIS A 23 -5.86 -6.60 -9.83
N PRO A 24 -5.58 -5.75 -10.81
CA PRO A 24 -5.32 -4.33 -10.49
C PRO A 24 -6.51 -3.62 -9.86
N GLU A 25 -7.74 -4.05 -10.19
CA GLU A 25 -8.90 -3.42 -9.58
C GLU A 25 -8.93 -3.65 -8.07
N ARG A 26 -8.45 -4.80 -7.61
CA ARG A 26 -8.39 -5.06 -6.18
C ARG A 26 -7.31 -4.23 -5.51
N ILE A 27 -6.21 -4.03 -6.23
CA ILE A 27 -5.12 -3.20 -5.72
C ILE A 27 -5.60 -1.76 -5.54
N ILE A 28 -6.34 -1.23 -6.51
CA ILE A 28 -6.88 0.12 -6.42
C ILE A 28 -7.82 0.23 -5.22
N HIS A 29 -8.70 -0.74 -5.06
CA HIS A 29 -9.67 -0.73 -3.97
C HIS A 29 -8.97 -0.73 -2.61
N GLN A 30 -7.99 -1.63 -2.44
CA GLN A 30 -7.25 -1.70 -1.18
C GLN A 30 -6.44 -0.44 -0.94
N SER A 31 -5.89 0.13 -2.00
CA SER A 31 -5.14 1.37 -1.87
C SER A 31 -6.01 2.50 -1.33
N GLN A 32 -7.25 2.57 -1.80
CA GLN A 32 -8.18 3.59 -1.33
C GLN A 32 -8.49 3.41 0.15
N ILE A 33 -8.68 2.16 0.57
CA ILE A 33 -8.94 1.87 1.98
C ILE A 33 -7.76 2.30 2.84
N ILE A 34 -6.55 1.97 2.39
CA ILE A 34 -5.35 2.34 3.15
C ILE A 34 -5.21 3.84 3.26
N ASN A 35 -5.43 4.55 2.15
CA ASN A 35 -5.33 6.00 2.17
C ASN A 35 -6.31 6.61 3.15
N HIS A 36 -7.53 6.10 3.18
CA HIS A 36 -8.53 6.62 4.10
C HIS A 36 -8.11 6.42 5.55
N ILE A 37 -7.65 5.22 5.87
CA ILE A 37 -7.23 4.90 7.24
C ILE A 37 -5.98 5.72 7.61
N ALA A 38 -5.02 5.80 6.69
CA ALA A 38 -3.77 6.49 6.98
C ALA A 38 -3.99 7.97 7.23
N HIS A 39 -4.91 8.58 6.50
CA HIS A 39 -5.20 9.99 6.74
C HIS A 39 -5.71 10.23 8.15
N LYS A 40 -6.55 9.34 8.64
CA LYS A 40 -7.05 9.46 10.00
C LYS A 40 -5.92 9.26 11.01
N GLU A 41 -5.04 8.29 10.74
CA GLU A 41 -3.93 8.02 11.64
C GLU A 41 -2.97 9.20 11.70
N MET A 42 -2.66 9.76 10.54
CA MET A 42 -1.70 10.85 10.48
C MET A 42 -2.10 12.06 11.28
N SER A 43 -3.39 12.29 11.39
CA SER A 43 -3.85 13.44 12.16
C SER A 43 -3.68 13.25 13.66
N GLN A 44 -3.38 12.05 14.09
CA GLN A 44 -3.29 11.73 15.50
C GLN A 44 -1.92 11.29 15.98
N HIS A 45 -1.02 11.00 15.05
CA HIS A 45 0.28 10.43 15.41
C HIS A 45 1.42 11.39 15.12
N SER A 46 2.48 11.24 15.88
CA SER A 46 3.66 12.05 15.68
C SER A 46 4.59 11.49 14.61
N GLU A 47 4.45 10.25 14.24
CA GLU A 47 5.34 9.64 13.28
C GLU A 47 4.86 9.84 11.86
N LYS A 48 4.80 11.08 11.48
CA LYS A 48 4.23 11.44 10.19
C LYS A 48 5.09 11.03 9.01
N LYS A 49 6.41 10.91 9.23
CA LYS A 49 7.29 10.57 8.13
C LYS A 49 7.02 9.19 7.57
N GLN A 50 6.86 8.21 8.45
CA GLN A 50 6.59 6.86 7.98
C GLN A 50 5.22 6.76 7.36
N HIS A 51 4.25 7.42 7.94
CA HIS A 51 2.91 7.44 7.36
C HIS A 51 2.92 8.12 6.00
N GLN A 52 3.70 9.17 5.85
CA GLN A 52 3.78 9.85 4.57
C GLN A 52 4.41 8.94 3.52
N LYS A 53 5.46 8.21 3.89
CA LYS A 53 6.07 7.25 2.97
C LYS A 53 5.06 6.19 2.55
N LEU A 54 4.27 5.73 3.50
CA LEU A 54 3.24 4.73 3.23
C LEU A 54 2.23 5.26 2.23
N VAL A 55 1.72 6.46 2.47
CA VAL A 55 0.71 7.06 1.60
C VAL A 55 1.29 7.28 0.20
N ASP A 56 2.51 7.79 0.12
CA ASP A 56 3.15 8.03 -1.16
C ASP A 56 3.29 6.74 -1.95
N LEU A 57 3.75 5.69 -1.30
CA LEU A 57 3.97 4.42 -1.96
C LEU A 57 2.65 3.79 -2.40
N VAL A 58 1.63 3.85 -1.54
CA VAL A 58 0.32 3.32 -1.88
C VAL A 58 -0.29 4.09 -3.06
N ASN A 59 -0.08 5.40 -3.11
CA ASN A 59 -0.55 6.18 -4.24
C ASN A 59 0.15 5.78 -5.53
N GLU A 60 1.47 5.55 -5.49
CA GLU A 60 2.19 5.09 -6.66
C GLU A 60 1.66 3.73 -7.13
N ILE A 61 1.40 2.84 -6.19
CA ILE A 61 0.85 1.54 -6.51
C ILE A 61 -0.51 1.67 -7.17
N SER A 62 -1.34 2.56 -6.65
CA SER A 62 -2.67 2.78 -7.21
C SER A 62 -2.59 3.31 -8.64
N ILE A 63 -1.68 4.25 -8.88
CA ILE A 63 -1.50 4.81 -10.22
C ILE A 63 -1.04 3.74 -11.20
N LEU A 64 -0.10 2.90 -10.78
CA LEU A 64 0.36 1.81 -11.62
C LEU A 64 -0.75 0.81 -11.93
N ALA A 65 -1.58 0.52 -10.93
CA ALA A 65 -2.69 -0.39 -11.13
C ALA A 65 -3.70 0.18 -12.12
N GLU A 66 -3.96 1.48 -12.04
CA GLU A 66 -4.84 2.12 -13.02
C GLU A 66 -4.25 2.04 -14.41
N SER A 67 -2.93 2.25 -14.52
CA SER A 67 -2.27 2.13 -15.80
C SER A 67 -2.40 0.72 -16.35
N ALA A 68 -2.30 -0.28 -15.49
CA ALA A 68 -2.40 -1.67 -15.92
C ALA A 68 -3.75 -1.97 -16.55
N ILE A 69 -4.81 -1.32 -16.08
CA ILE A 69 -6.13 -1.51 -16.62
C ILE A 69 -6.24 -0.88 -18.01
N LYS A 70 -5.56 0.25 -18.21
CA LYS A 70 -5.74 1.04 -19.41
C LYS A 70 -4.82 0.66 -20.58
N VAL A 71 -3.71 -0.03 -20.31
CA VAL A 71 -2.73 -0.29 -21.37
C VAL A 71 -2.95 -1.64 -22.03
N GLY A 72 -2.35 -1.80 -23.21
CA GLY A 72 -2.41 -3.07 -23.93
C GLY A 72 -1.51 -4.14 -23.33
N SER A 73 -1.58 -5.33 -23.93
CA SER A 73 -0.92 -6.51 -23.37
C SER A 73 0.58 -6.36 -23.17
N LEU A 74 1.26 -5.77 -24.13
CA LEU A 74 2.71 -5.64 -24.03
C LEU A 74 3.12 -4.69 -22.91
N ALA A 75 2.41 -3.57 -22.81
CA ALA A 75 2.72 -2.60 -21.77
C ALA A 75 2.31 -3.13 -20.39
N GLN A 76 1.33 -4.01 -20.34
CA GLN A 76 0.91 -4.59 -19.06
C GLN A 76 2.03 -5.37 -18.39
N MET A 77 2.87 -6.05 -19.16
CA MET A 77 4.00 -6.76 -18.57
C MET A 77 4.93 -5.81 -17.82
N ARG A 78 5.24 -4.69 -18.46
CA ARG A 78 6.13 -3.71 -17.83
C ARG A 78 5.49 -3.10 -16.59
N VAL A 79 4.24 -2.72 -16.70
CA VAL A 79 3.52 -2.15 -15.55
C VAL A 79 3.42 -3.17 -14.44
N GLY A 80 3.19 -4.43 -14.80
CA GLY A 80 3.13 -5.50 -13.81
C GLY A 80 4.43 -5.67 -13.05
N GLN A 81 5.56 -5.57 -13.75
CA GLN A 81 6.85 -5.66 -13.09
C GLN A 81 7.07 -4.49 -12.14
N GLN A 82 6.72 -3.29 -12.58
CA GLN A 82 6.84 -2.12 -11.73
C GLN A 82 5.94 -2.23 -10.51
N LEU A 83 4.74 -2.73 -10.73
CA LEU A 83 3.79 -2.92 -9.65
C LEU A 83 4.32 -3.93 -8.63
N GLY A 84 4.89 -5.02 -9.12
CA GLY A 84 5.49 -6.01 -8.24
C GLY A 84 6.64 -5.45 -7.41
N GLU A 85 7.47 -4.61 -8.03
CA GLU A 85 8.57 -3.97 -7.32
C GLU A 85 8.05 -3.02 -6.24
N LYS A 86 6.99 -2.29 -6.55
CA LYS A 86 6.42 -1.37 -5.57
C LYS A 86 5.75 -2.13 -4.42
N LEU A 87 5.12 -3.26 -4.72
CA LEU A 87 4.54 -4.08 -3.67
C LEU A 87 5.62 -4.67 -2.76
N LYS A 88 6.78 -5.02 -3.32
CA LYS A 88 7.89 -5.45 -2.50
C LYS A 88 8.39 -4.33 -1.60
N ALA A 89 8.49 -3.12 -2.15
CA ALA A 89 8.88 -1.97 -1.34
C ALA A 89 7.87 -1.73 -0.23
N LEU A 90 6.60 -1.93 -0.53
CA LEU A 90 5.57 -1.80 0.48
C LEU A 90 5.71 -2.84 1.57
N GLU A 91 6.06 -4.06 1.18
CA GLU A 91 6.29 -5.11 2.18
C GLU A 91 7.43 -4.75 3.11
N THR A 92 8.51 -4.20 2.56
CA THR A 92 9.63 -3.75 3.38
C THR A 92 9.19 -2.66 4.36
N LEU A 93 8.43 -1.70 3.86
CA LEU A 93 7.94 -0.63 4.72
C LEU A 93 6.98 -1.17 5.78
N TYR A 94 6.14 -2.10 5.41
CA TYR A 94 5.23 -2.76 6.34
C TYR A 94 6.01 -3.40 7.49
N ASN A 95 7.07 -4.12 7.15
CA ASN A 95 7.87 -4.76 8.18
C ASN A 95 8.52 -3.74 9.10
N GLU A 96 9.00 -2.64 8.53
CA GLU A 96 9.62 -1.60 9.33
C GLU A 96 8.63 -0.94 10.27
N MET A 97 7.43 -0.69 9.78
CA MET A 97 6.43 0.03 10.57
C MET A 97 5.76 -0.84 11.62
N PHE A 98 5.49 -2.09 11.29
CA PHE A 98 4.61 -2.91 12.11
C PHE A 98 5.27 -4.15 12.69
N CYS A 99 6.39 -4.58 12.16
CA CYS A 99 6.99 -5.85 12.59
C CYS A 99 8.35 -5.68 13.23
N ASN A 100 9.05 -4.60 12.92
CA ASN A 100 10.36 -4.39 13.46
C ASN A 100 10.36 -3.76 14.80
N ALA A 101 9.28 -3.30 15.16
CA ALA A 101 9.30 -2.61 16.39
C ALA A 101 9.58 -3.45 17.55
N ARG A 102 9.90 -4.41 17.56
CA ARG A 102 10.12 -5.09 18.62
C ARG A 102 11.02 -5.07 19.23
N ASP A 103 11.19 -4.89 19.09
CA ASP A 103 11.92 -4.94 19.68
C ASP A 103 12.23 -4.65 20.14
#